data_e14f409187b72bd4f7cf928022a48a5e
#
_entry.id   e14f409187b72bd4f7cf928022a48a5e
#
_cell.length_a   1.000
_cell.length_b   1.000
_cell.length_c   1.000
_cell.angle_alpha   90.00
_cell.angle_beta   90.00
_cell.angle_gamma   90.00
#
_symmetry.space_group_name_H-M   'P 1'
#
loop_
_entity.id
_entity.type
_entity.pdbx_description
1 polymer ?
#
loop_
_entity_poly.entity_id
_entity_poly.type
_entity_poly.pdbx_seq_one_letter_code
_entity_poly.pdbx_strand_id
1 'polypeptide(L)'
;MINGLGQPVFSNRLYVFAYYVNVENYERKEKTMSRLVINGGRPLCGVVRIQGAKNSVLPILAASLLADEPCVISNCPHISDADTAVEILEALGARAERYSDRVETDASNAFKCVIPDGLMRKMRSSIVFLGAIVSKCGRA
;
A
#
# COMPACT_ATOMS: atom_id res chain seq x y z
N MET A 1 -33.50 -0.23 -0.96
CA MET A 1 -34.09 -1.19 -0.02
C MET A 1 -33.71 -0.77 1.39
N ILE A 2 -34.66 -0.79 2.30
CA ILE A 2 -34.44 -0.46 3.72
C ILE A 2 -34.43 -1.82 4.47
N ASN A 3 -33.49 -2.01 5.41
CA ASN A 3 -33.52 -3.19 6.27
C ASN A 3 -34.67 -3.08 7.29
N GLY A 4 -35.02 -4.17 7.98
CA GLY A 4 -36.13 -4.22 8.95
C GLY A 4 -35.98 -3.25 10.15
N LEU A 5 -34.93 -2.41 10.19
CA LEU A 5 -34.67 -1.37 11.17
C LEU A 5 -34.71 0.04 10.59
N GLY A 6 -35.21 0.20 9.33
CA GLY A 6 -35.36 1.52 8.69
C GLY A 6 -34.04 2.19 8.24
N GLN A 7 -32.94 1.45 8.27
CA GLN A 7 -31.63 1.99 7.83
C GLN A 7 -31.41 1.73 6.34
N PRO A 8 -30.84 2.68 5.59
CA PRO A 8 -30.54 2.47 4.18
C PRO A 8 -29.46 1.40 4.06
N VAL A 9 -29.81 0.27 3.46
CA VAL A 9 -28.83 -0.73 3.05
C VAL A 9 -28.15 -0.19 1.79
N PHE A 10 -27.00 0.40 1.94
CA PHE A 10 -26.13 0.67 0.81
C PHE A 10 -25.66 -0.67 0.27
N SER A 11 -26.36 -1.15 -0.74
CA SER A 11 -25.91 -2.28 -1.54
C SER A 11 -24.68 -1.81 -2.31
N ASN A 12 -23.49 -2.05 -1.76
CA ASN A 12 -22.23 -1.95 -2.51
C ASN A 12 -22.14 -3.09 -3.53
N ARG A 13 -23.15 -3.23 -4.38
CA ARG A 13 -23.04 -4.00 -5.61
C ARG A 13 -22.29 -3.15 -6.62
N LEU A 14 -21.00 -3.17 -6.53
CA LEU A 14 -20.15 -2.71 -7.62
C LEU A 14 -20.32 -3.74 -8.75
N TYR A 15 -21.06 -3.40 -9.79
CA TYR A 15 -21.07 -4.18 -11.03
C TYR A 15 -19.72 -3.93 -11.71
N VAL A 16 -18.75 -4.74 -11.38
CA VAL A 16 -17.48 -4.75 -12.08
C VAL A 16 -17.69 -5.57 -13.35
N PHE A 17 -17.72 -4.92 -14.51
CA PHE A 17 -17.51 -5.62 -15.77
C PHE A 17 -16.06 -6.10 -15.78
N ALA A 18 -15.80 -7.28 -15.20
CA ALA A 18 -14.49 -7.84 -15.24
C ALA A 18 -14.33 -8.68 -16.51
N TYR A 19 -13.25 -8.42 -17.13
CA TYR A 19 -12.72 -9.16 -18.23
C TYR A 19 -11.79 -10.24 -17.65
N TYR A 20 -11.83 -11.45 -18.22
CA TYR A 20 -10.80 -12.44 -17.90
C TYR A 20 -9.45 -11.89 -18.34
N VAL A 21 -8.55 -11.71 -17.38
CA VAL A 21 -7.20 -11.28 -17.65
C VAL A 21 -6.32 -12.51 -17.66
N ASN A 22 -5.94 -12.97 -18.84
CA ASN A 22 -4.87 -13.94 -18.98
C ASN A 22 -3.56 -13.19 -19.23
N VAL A 23 -2.56 -13.43 -18.40
CA VAL A 23 -1.20 -12.98 -18.65
C VAL A 23 -0.50 -14.08 -19.44
N GLU A 24 -0.37 -13.90 -20.74
CA GLU A 24 0.42 -14.79 -21.57
C GLU A 24 1.84 -14.22 -21.69
N ASN A 25 2.83 -15.03 -21.34
CA ASN A 25 4.22 -14.71 -21.61
C ASN A 25 4.52 -15.00 -23.08
N TYR A 26 4.76 -13.95 -23.84
CA TYR A 26 5.17 -14.06 -25.23
C TYR A 26 6.68 -13.92 -25.35
N GLU A 27 7.36 -14.97 -25.73
CA GLU A 27 8.80 -14.95 -26.01
C GLU A 27 9.04 -14.47 -27.46
N ARG A 28 9.53 -13.25 -27.62
CA ARG A 28 10.24 -12.84 -28.83
C ARG A 28 11.73 -13.09 -28.63
N LYS A 29 12.41 -13.52 -29.66
CA LYS A 29 13.84 -13.94 -29.69
C LYS A 29 14.85 -12.98 -29.00
N GLU A 30 14.44 -11.80 -28.55
CA GLU A 30 15.35 -10.80 -27.93
C GLU A 30 14.79 -10.05 -26.72
N LYS A 31 13.52 -10.24 -26.33
CA LYS A 31 12.98 -9.59 -25.14
C LYS A 31 11.67 -10.27 -24.68
N THR A 32 11.62 -10.75 -23.45
CA THR A 32 10.37 -11.22 -22.83
C THR A 32 9.46 -10.02 -22.61
N MET A 33 8.37 -9.95 -23.33
CA MET A 33 7.32 -8.94 -23.14
C MET A 33 6.09 -9.60 -22.52
N SER A 34 5.65 -9.09 -21.38
CA SER A 34 4.38 -9.51 -20.78
C SER A 34 3.23 -8.90 -21.58
N ARG A 35 2.32 -9.73 -22.08
CA ARG A 35 1.12 -9.32 -22.80
C ARG A 35 -0.10 -9.57 -21.92
N LEU A 36 -0.90 -8.54 -21.73
CA LEU A 36 -2.19 -8.64 -21.05
C LEU A 36 -3.27 -8.89 -22.12
N VAL A 37 -3.95 -10.03 -22.03
CA VAL A 37 -5.09 -10.38 -22.89
C VAL A 37 -6.36 -10.31 -22.06
N ILE A 38 -7.31 -9.47 -22.48
CA ILE A 38 -8.57 -9.27 -21.77
C ILE A 38 -9.70 -9.78 -22.68
N ASN A 39 -10.37 -10.85 -22.27
CA ASN A 39 -11.55 -11.39 -22.92
C ASN A 39 -12.80 -10.95 -22.13
N GLY A 40 -13.60 -10.07 -22.70
CA GLY A 40 -14.83 -9.56 -22.11
C GLY A 40 -16.06 -10.39 -22.48
N GLY A 41 -17.24 -9.94 -22.04
CA GLY A 41 -18.53 -10.47 -22.47
C GLY A 41 -19.36 -11.21 -21.39
N ARG A 42 -18.84 -11.35 -20.17
CA ARG A 42 -19.62 -11.90 -19.04
C ARG A 42 -19.67 -10.91 -17.88
N PRO A 43 -20.85 -10.53 -17.38
CA PRO A 43 -20.95 -9.74 -16.16
C PRO A 43 -20.47 -10.57 -14.97
N LEU A 44 -19.65 -9.98 -14.12
CA LEU A 44 -19.28 -10.59 -12.84
C LEU A 44 -20.28 -10.15 -11.77
N CYS A 45 -20.81 -11.13 -11.03
CA CYS A 45 -21.62 -10.93 -9.84
C CYS A 45 -20.89 -11.54 -8.65
N GLY A 46 -20.67 -10.76 -7.59
CA GLY A 46 -20.03 -11.27 -6.39
C GLY A 46 -19.73 -10.17 -5.37
N VAL A 47 -19.18 -10.60 -4.24
CA VAL A 47 -18.70 -9.68 -3.20
C VAL A 47 -17.18 -9.60 -3.29
N VAL A 48 -16.66 -8.40 -3.48
CA VAL A 48 -15.21 -8.15 -3.49
C VAL A 48 -14.83 -7.41 -2.21
N ARG A 49 -13.88 -7.96 -1.46
CA ARG A 49 -13.27 -7.28 -0.33
C ARG A 49 -12.18 -6.36 -0.86
N ILE A 50 -12.36 -5.05 -0.68
CA ILE A 50 -11.38 -4.06 -1.12
C ILE A 50 -10.30 -3.93 -0.03
N GLN A 51 -9.05 -4.03 -0.43
CA GLN A 51 -7.89 -3.72 0.43
C GLN A 51 -7.73 -2.21 0.59
N GLY A 52 -6.91 -1.80 1.55
CA GLY A 52 -6.56 -0.40 1.75
C GLY A 52 -5.94 0.24 0.50
N ALA A 53 -6.14 1.55 0.33
CA ALA A 53 -5.66 2.27 -0.85
C ALA A 53 -4.15 2.55 -0.76
N LYS A 54 -3.42 2.36 -1.86
CA LYS A 54 -2.00 2.71 -1.98
C LYS A 54 -1.70 4.14 -1.52
N ASN A 55 -2.49 5.10 -2.02
CA ASN A 55 -2.25 6.53 -1.76
C ASN A 55 -2.55 6.94 -0.31
N SER A 56 -3.26 6.11 0.45
CA SER A 56 -3.54 6.33 1.86
C SER A 56 -2.51 5.66 2.76
N VAL A 57 -2.08 4.43 2.44
CA VAL A 57 -1.18 3.68 3.30
C VAL A 57 0.21 4.30 3.41
N LEU A 58 0.74 4.87 2.31
CA LEU A 58 2.08 5.44 2.31
C LEU A 58 2.22 6.66 3.25
N PRO A 59 1.35 7.68 3.21
CA PRO A 59 1.42 8.78 4.17
C PRO A 59 1.09 8.33 5.60
N ILE A 60 0.25 7.31 5.81
CA ILE A 60 -0.01 6.76 7.16
C ILE A 60 1.25 6.09 7.71
N LEU A 61 1.95 5.28 6.90
CA LEU A 61 3.23 4.68 7.29
C LEU A 61 4.29 5.76 7.58
N ALA A 62 4.37 6.82 6.77
CA ALA A 62 5.26 7.93 7.05
C ALA A 62 4.89 8.66 8.35
N ALA A 63 3.60 8.86 8.61
CA ALA A 63 3.12 9.50 9.83
C ALA A 63 3.40 8.67 11.09
N SER A 64 3.45 7.33 11.00
CA SER A 64 3.80 6.48 12.15
C SER A 64 5.22 6.75 12.67
N LEU A 65 6.10 7.35 11.85
CA LEU A 65 7.41 7.82 12.31
C LEU A 65 7.33 8.88 13.41
N LEU A 66 6.23 9.64 13.47
CA LEU A 66 6.01 10.71 14.45
C LEU A 66 5.39 10.22 15.76
N ALA A 67 4.93 8.97 15.81
CA ALA A 67 4.33 8.40 16.99
C ALA A 67 5.40 8.09 18.05
N ASP A 68 5.06 8.35 19.31
CA ASP A 68 5.89 8.04 20.48
C ASP A 68 5.63 6.63 21.00
N GLU A 69 4.55 5.99 20.55
CA GLU A 69 4.12 4.65 20.93
C GLU A 69 3.99 3.73 19.70
N PRO A 70 4.02 2.40 19.91
CA PRO A 70 3.80 1.45 18.83
C PRO A 70 2.45 1.66 18.13
N CYS A 71 2.46 1.57 16.80
CA CYS A 71 1.29 1.73 15.95
C CYS A 71 0.97 0.44 15.21
N VAL A 72 -0.31 0.14 15.04
CA VAL A 72 -0.81 -0.95 14.20
C VAL A 72 -1.64 -0.38 13.06
N ILE A 73 -1.15 -0.51 11.84
CA ILE A 73 -1.82 -0.06 10.61
C ILE A 73 -2.49 -1.27 9.96
N SER A 74 -3.80 -1.40 10.13
CA SER A 74 -4.59 -2.52 9.60
C SER A 74 -5.04 -2.28 8.16
N ASN A 75 -5.47 -3.36 7.49
CA ASN A 75 -5.94 -3.35 6.09
C ASN A 75 -4.91 -2.78 5.12
N CYS A 76 -3.65 -3.07 5.38
CA CYS A 76 -2.54 -2.61 4.56
C CYS A 76 -2.49 -3.39 3.23
N PRO A 77 -2.53 -2.73 2.06
CA PRO A 77 -2.57 -3.42 0.78
C PRO A 77 -1.24 -4.13 0.47
N HIS A 78 -1.34 -5.25 -0.26
CA HIS A 78 -0.18 -6.00 -0.76
C HIS A 78 0.40 -5.31 -2.00
N ILE A 79 1.27 -4.34 -1.79
CA ILE A 79 1.95 -3.59 -2.85
C ILE A 79 3.42 -3.37 -2.48
N SER A 80 4.29 -3.42 -3.46
CA SER A 80 5.74 -3.24 -3.30
C SER A 80 6.13 -1.91 -2.65
N ASP A 81 5.35 -0.84 -2.90
CA ASP A 81 5.62 0.47 -2.29
C ASP A 81 5.40 0.45 -0.77
N ALA A 82 4.43 -0.36 -0.26
CA ALA A 82 4.25 -0.52 1.17
C ALA A 82 5.41 -1.30 1.82
N ASP A 83 5.94 -2.30 1.11
CA ASP A 83 7.11 -3.04 1.57
C ASP A 83 8.35 -2.14 1.60
N THR A 84 8.54 -1.32 0.55
CA THR A 84 9.63 -0.33 0.53
C THR A 84 9.46 0.74 1.63
N ALA A 85 8.22 1.14 1.95
CA ALA A 85 7.96 2.07 3.04
C ALA A 85 8.36 1.48 4.41
N VAL A 86 8.14 0.19 4.63
CA VAL A 86 8.63 -0.54 5.81
C VAL A 86 10.16 -0.53 5.86
N GLU A 87 10.83 -0.87 4.74
CA GLU A 87 12.31 -0.80 4.65
C GLU A 87 12.84 0.61 4.96
N ILE A 88 12.12 1.67 4.56
CA ILE A 88 12.48 3.07 4.87
C ILE A 88 12.36 3.34 6.37
N LEU A 89 11.27 2.91 7.01
CA LEU A 89 11.08 3.06 8.46
C LEU A 89 12.21 2.38 9.24
N GLU A 90 12.58 1.16 8.85
CA GLU A 90 13.70 0.43 9.46
C GLU A 90 15.04 1.14 9.24
N ALA A 91 15.28 1.65 8.04
CA ALA A 91 16.49 2.43 7.73
C ALA A 91 16.59 3.70 8.58
N LEU A 92 15.46 4.32 8.93
CA LEU A 92 15.38 5.49 9.81
C LEU A 92 15.52 5.10 11.31
N GLY A 93 15.54 3.80 11.63
CA GLY A 93 15.77 3.28 12.97
C GLY A 93 14.48 2.89 13.72
N ALA A 94 13.33 2.92 13.07
CA ALA A 94 12.11 2.35 13.63
C ALA A 94 12.16 0.81 13.58
N ARG A 95 11.41 0.14 14.46
CA ARG A 95 11.02 -1.25 14.25
C ARG A 95 9.80 -1.26 13.37
N ALA A 96 9.77 -2.08 12.33
CA ALA A 96 8.61 -2.21 11.47
C ALA A 96 8.47 -3.66 11.02
N GLU A 97 7.31 -4.26 11.26
CA GLU A 97 7.01 -5.63 10.88
C GLU A 97 5.81 -5.68 9.98
N ARG A 98 5.98 -6.39 8.85
CA ARG A 98 4.94 -6.57 7.86
C ARG A 98 4.25 -7.92 8.02
N TYR A 99 2.94 -7.88 8.19
CA TYR A 99 2.05 -9.05 8.18
C TYR A 99 1.19 -9.07 6.90
N SER A 100 0.36 -10.10 6.75
CA SER A 100 -0.48 -10.26 5.55
C SER A 100 -1.45 -9.10 5.29
N ASP A 101 -2.01 -8.50 6.36
CA ASP A 101 -3.05 -7.47 6.26
C ASP A 101 -2.76 -6.22 7.10
N ARG A 102 -1.63 -6.21 7.83
CA ARG A 102 -1.25 -5.10 8.69
C ARG A 102 0.26 -4.87 8.73
N VAL A 103 0.63 -3.69 9.17
CA VAL A 103 2.00 -3.32 9.52
C VAL A 103 2.01 -2.85 10.97
N GLU A 104 2.95 -3.36 11.75
CA GLU A 104 3.21 -2.90 13.11
C GLU A 104 4.49 -2.07 13.10
N THR A 105 4.47 -0.89 13.71
CA THR A 105 5.61 0.03 13.74
C THR A 105 5.86 0.54 15.15
N ASP A 106 7.12 0.72 15.51
CA ASP A 106 7.56 1.39 16.72
C ASP A 106 8.71 2.34 16.35
N ALA A 107 8.42 3.62 16.38
CA ALA A 107 9.35 4.68 15.99
C ALA A 107 9.93 5.44 17.20
N SER A 108 9.73 4.96 18.44
CA SER A 108 10.21 5.60 19.67
C SER A 108 11.73 5.86 19.66
N ASN A 109 12.49 4.99 19.00
CA ASN A 109 13.95 5.07 18.87
C ASN A 109 14.44 5.43 17.45
N ALA A 110 13.56 5.97 16.58
CA ALA A 110 13.92 6.36 15.24
C ALA A 110 14.51 7.78 15.22
N PHE A 111 15.83 7.90 15.10
CA PHE A 111 16.55 9.19 15.12
C PHE A 111 17.37 9.45 13.87
N LYS A 112 17.37 8.55 12.89
CA LYS A 112 18.08 8.77 11.63
C LYS A 112 17.24 9.67 10.73
N CYS A 113 17.89 10.59 10.04
CA CYS A 113 17.24 11.61 9.21
C CYS A 113 17.62 11.52 7.73
N VAL A 114 18.26 10.43 7.32
CA VAL A 114 18.68 10.21 5.92
C VAL A 114 18.14 8.86 5.45
N ILE A 115 17.41 8.88 4.34
CA ILE A 115 16.98 7.68 3.64
C ILE A 115 18.07 7.27 2.65
N PRO A 116 18.50 5.99 2.63
CA PRO A 116 19.46 5.52 1.64
C PRO A 116 18.97 5.71 0.20
N ASP A 117 19.86 6.16 -0.69
CA ASP A 117 19.55 6.42 -2.11
C ASP A 117 18.88 5.23 -2.82
N GLY A 118 19.30 4.01 -2.47
CA GLY A 118 18.72 2.80 -3.05
C GLY A 118 17.22 2.66 -2.75
N LEU A 119 16.76 3.04 -1.56
CA LEU A 119 15.34 3.01 -1.17
C LEU A 119 14.57 4.16 -1.82
N MET A 120 15.19 5.36 -1.90
CA MET A 120 14.60 6.51 -2.58
C MET A 120 14.29 6.20 -4.06
N ARG A 121 15.15 5.45 -4.73
CA ARG A 121 14.97 5.07 -6.15
C ARG A 121 13.92 3.96 -6.35
N LYS A 122 13.71 3.09 -5.37
CA LYS A 122 12.70 2.02 -5.43
C LYS A 122 11.27 2.56 -5.44
N MET A 123 11.02 3.67 -4.73
CA MET A 123 9.68 4.20 -4.52
C MET A 123 9.60 5.68 -4.90
N ARG A 124 8.87 6.01 -5.98
CA ARG A 124 8.66 7.41 -6.40
C ARG A 124 7.99 8.28 -5.33
N SER A 125 7.14 7.67 -4.52
CA SER A 125 6.39 8.33 -3.46
C SER A 125 7.20 8.52 -2.17
N SER A 126 8.51 8.22 -2.16
CA SER A 126 9.38 8.37 -0.96
C SER A 126 9.38 9.80 -0.39
N ILE A 127 9.05 10.80 -1.20
CA ILE A 127 8.91 12.19 -0.78
C ILE A 127 7.89 12.40 0.37
N VAL A 128 6.93 11.48 0.56
CA VAL A 128 5.95 11.56 1.66
C VAL A 128 6.63 11.47 3.04
N PHE A 129 7.80 10.83 3.11
CA PHE A 129 8.59 10.73 4.34
C PHE A 129 9.29 12.05 4.73
N LEU A 130 9.51 12.96 3.76
CA LEU A 130 10.25 14.20 4.00
C LEU A 130 9.65 15.00 5.17
N GLY A 131 8.31 15.19 5.14
CA GLY A 131 7.61 15.95 6.19
C GLY A 131 7.76 15.31 7.57
N ALA A 132 7.62 13.99 7.64
CA ALA A 132 7.75 13.25 8.90
C ALA A 132 9.19 13.32 9.45
N ILE A 133 10.20 13.14 8.58
CA ILE A 133 11.61 13.20 8.99
C ILE A 133 11.97 14.60 9.47
N VAL A 134 11.60 15.65 8.72
CA VAL A 134 11.87 17.03 9.12
C VAL A 134 11.17 17.36 10.44
N SER A 135 9.93 16.93 10.64
CA SER A 135 9.19 17.17 11.88
C SER A 135 9.83 16.47 13.08
N LYS A 136 10.35 15.24 12.88
CA LYS A 136 10.98 14.48 13.97
C LYS A 136 12.43 14.89 14.25
N CYS A 137 13.19 15.15 13.20
CA CYS A 137 14.65 15.35 13.29
C CYS A 137 15.11 16.81 13.06
N GLY A 138 14.21 17.70 12.64
CA GLY A 138 14.56 19.10 12.28
C GLY A 138 15.29 19.23 10.94
N ARG A 139 15.64 18.11 10.30
CA ARG A 139 16.38 18.03 9.02
C ARG A 139 16.08 16.72 8.31
N ALA A 140 16.31 16.68 7.01
CA ALA A 140 16.24 15.49 6.17
C ALA A 140 17.31 15.55 5.06
#